data_6790b5b57a963b672c9c647ebfc494e2
#
_entry.id   6790b5b57a963b672c9c647ebfc494e2
#
_cell.length_a   1.000
_cell.length_b   1.000
_cell.length_c   1.000
_cell.angle_alpha   90.00
_cell.angle_beta   90.00
_cell.angle_gamma   90.00
#
_symmetry.space_group_name_H-M   'P 1'
#
loop_
_entity.id
_entity.type
_entity.pdbx_description
1 polymer ?
#
loop_
_entity_poly.entity_id
_entity_poly.type
_entity_poly.pdbx_seq_one_letter_code
_entity_poly.pdbx_strand_id
1 'polypeptide(L)'
;MPLGGRPANFSMTKTTTASRPKFIITGGAGFIGSNLTLALQDKFPDAHLTVIDDFRSGNFKNLAGYRGDFVAENLATLDWREKFGDPAAAGFDAIFHLASITDTTLHDQFVQVHDNVESFRRLLNFARPRKTRIIYASSAATYGPAAEASVESDGAAPANVYAFSKVIMDNIARGAAAESPDWIIVGLRYFNVYGPCEAHKGVPASMIYHLAQQMKAGNRPRIFKHGEQKRDFVYVKDVVEGSILALDANTSGIYNLGTGQARSFNELIDVLNKCLGTNLQPEYFDNPHAHYQNFTQADLTSARNALRYEPRFSLEDGVRDYMQWLYPAK
;
A
#
# COMPACT_ATOMS: atom_id res chain seq x y z
N MET A 1 33.59 -2.40 -5.22
CA MET A 1 33.18 -3.12 -6.44
C MET A 1 31.68 -2.88 -6.60
N PRO A 2 31.17 -2.34 -7.72
CA PRO A 2 29.74 -2.12 -7.89
C PRO A 2 29.08 -3.43 -8.29
N LEU A 3 28.08 -3.84 -7.52
CA LEU A 3 27.23 -4.99 -7.84
C LEU A 3 26.23 -4.56 -8.91
N GLY A 4 26.54 -4.94 -10.14
CA GLY A 4 25.66 -4.76 -11.30
C GLY A 4 24.46 -5.72 -11.25
N GLY A 5 23.35 -5.28 -10.69
CA GLY A 5 22.06 -5.92 -10.89
C GLY A 5 21.55 -5.59 -12.29
N ARG A 6 21.41 -6.59 -13.17
CA ARG A 6 20.77 -6.41 -14.48
C ARG A 6 19.30 -5.99 -14.27
N PRO A 7 18.79 -4.96 -14.98
CA PRO A 7 17.37 -4.65 -14.97
C PRO A 7 16.57 -5.84 -15.52
N ALA A 8 15.49 -6.19 -14.85
CA ALA A 8 14.52 -7.16 -15.35
C ALA A 8 13.97 -6.65 -16.68
N ASN A 9 14.12 -7.42 -17.75
CA ASN A 9 13.58 -7.09 -19.06
C ASN A 9 12.05 -7.17 -19.00
N PHE A 10 11.39 -6.05 -19.05
CA PHE A 10 9.98 -5.93 -19.36
C PHE A 10 9.79 -6.38 -20.81
N SER A 11 9.37 -7.64 -21.02
CA SER A 11 9.04 -8.15 -22.35
C SER A 11 7.60 -7.78 -22.69
N MET A 12 7.39 -6.57 -23.16
CA MET A 12 6.18 -6.25 -23.93
C MET A 12 6.23 -7.02 -25.23
N THR A 13 5.24 -7.84 -25.52
CA THR A 13 5.00 -8.41 -26.85
C THR A 13 4.97 -7.27 -27.88
N LYS A 14 5.96 -7.23 -28.75
CA LYS A 14 6.14 -6.25 -29.81
C LYS A 14 4.92 -6.26 -30.73
N THR A 15 4.08 -5.23 -30.61
CA THR A 15 3.27 -4.74 -31.73
C THR A 15 3.70 -3.31 -32.01
N THR A 16 4.22 -3.12 -33.20
CA THR A 16 4.61 -1.92 -33.96
C THR A 16 4.16 -0.57 -33.41
N THR A 17 5.14 0.33 -33.24
CA THR A 17 5.21 1.65 -32.65
C THR A 17 5.13 1.59 -31.12
N ALA A 18 6.28 1.70 -30.46
CA ALA A 18 6.38 1.71 -29.01
C ALA A 18 5.62 2.93 -28.44
N SER A 19 4.33 2.75 -28.18
CA SER A 19 3.56 3.75 -27.45
C SER A 19 4.11 3.83 -26.03
N ARG A 20 4.29 5.05 -25.54
CA ARG A 20 4.69 5.30 -24.15
C ARG A 20 3.72 4.62 -23.21
N PRO A 21 4.18 3.89 -22.20
CA PRO A 21 3.29 3.26 -21.21
C PRO A 21 2.39 4.32 -20.55
N LYS A 22 1.13 3.97 -20.32
CA LYS A 22 0.15 4.86 -19.68
C LYS A 22 -0.39 4.22 -18.40
N PHE A 23 -0.18 4.89 -17.28
CA PHE A 23 -0.63 4.39 -15.99
C PHE A 23 -1.55 5.39 -15.29
N ILE A 24 -2.60 4.89 -14.65
CA ILE A 24 -3.40 5.64 -13.68
C ILE A 24 -3.01 5.20 -12.28
N ILE A 25 -2.84 6.16 -11.37
CA ILE A 25 -2.59 5.92 -9.95
C ILE A 25 -3.69 6.63 -9.16
N THR A 26 -4.65 5.89 -8.62
CA THR A 26 -5.66 6.47 -7.74
C THR A 26 -5.17 6.51 -6.31
N GLY A 27 -5.52 7.55 -5.56
CA GLY A 27 -4.95 7.79 -4.24
C GLY A 27 -3.46 8.19 -4.29
N GLY A 28 -3.03 8.76 -5.42
CA GLY A 28 -1.63 9.05 -5.67
C GLY A 28 -1.05 10.21 -4.85
N ALA A 29 -1.88 11.03 -4.19
CA ALA A 29 -1.42 12.03 -3.23
C ALA A 29 -1.35 11.50 -1.78
N GLY A 30 -1.81 10.26 -1.56
CA GLY A 30 -1.72 9.56 -0.28
C GLY A 30 -0.32 9.05 0.05
N PHE A 31 -0.18 8.37 1.17
CA PHE A 31 1.11 7.84 1.66
C PHE A 31 1.77 6.87 0.65
N ILE A 32 1.17 5.69 0.45
CA ILE A 32 1.75 4.67 -0.45
C ILE A 32 1.66 5.13 -1.90
N GLY A 33 0.53 5.77 -2.28
CA GLY A 33 0.29 6.23 -3.65
C GLY A 33 1.33 7.22 -4.16
N SER A 34 1.77 8.18 -3.34
CA SER A 34 2.78 9.15 -3.73
C SER A 34 4.17 8.53 -3.90
N ASN A 35 4.56 7.61 -3.00
CA ASN A 35 5.80 6.86 -3.15
C ASN A 35 5.79 6.01 -4.43
N LEU A 36 4.68 5.34 -4.72
CA LEU A 36 4.51 4.57 -5.96
C LEU A 36 4.54 5.46 -7.20
N THR A 37 3.83 6.60 -7.17
CA THR A 37 3.78 7.55 -8.29
C THR A 37 5.17 8.04 -8.67
N LEU A 38 5.96 8.48 -7.69
CA LEU A 38 7.33 8.97 -7.94
C LEU A 38 8.25 7.83 -8.40
N ALA A 39 8.14 6.65 -7.81
CA ALA A 39 8.92 5.49 -8.24
C ALA A 39 8.59 5.03 -9.67
N LEU A 40 7.31 5.07 -10.06
CA LEU A 40 6.90 4.79 -11.45
C LEU A 40 7.46 5.83 -12.42
N GLN A 41 7.44 7.11 -12.05
CA GLN A 41 8.02 8.19 -12.85
C GLN A 41 9.52 8.00 -13.07
N ASP A 42 10.26 7.57 -12.05
CA ASP A 42 11.69 7.34 -12.13
C ASP A 42 12.03 6.04 -12.89
N LYS A 43 11.25 4.97 -12.67
CA LYS A 43 11.48 3.66 -13.31
C LYS A 43 11.05 3.64 -14.78
N PHE A 44 10.04 4.42 -15.14
CA PHE A 44 9.48 4.52 -16.49
C PHE A 44 9.46 6.00 -16.95
N PRO A 45 10.61 6.61 -17.23
CA PRO A 45 10.70 8.05 -17.50
C PRO A 45 9.90 8.51 -18.73
N ASP A 46 9.62 7.60 -19.66
CA ASP A 46 8.79 7.86 -20.84
C ASP A 46 7.29 7.57 -20.62
N ALA A 47 6.90 7.03 -19.46
CA ALA A 47 5.51 6.73 -19.19
C ALA A 47 4.67 8.00 -19.01
N HIS A 48 3.42 7.93 -19.46
CA HIS A 48 2.41 8.93 -19.15
C HIS A 48 1.68 8.50 -17.87
N LEU A 49 1.82 9.28 -16.81
CA LEU A 49 1.21 9.01 -15.51
C LEU A 49 0.05 9.97 -15.27
N THR A 50 -1.08 9.46 -14.84
CA THR A 50 -2.22 10.24 -14.37
C THR A 50 -2.53 9.88 -12.92
N VAL A 51 -2.43 10.84 -12.01
CA VAL A 51 -2.84 10.69 -10.62
C VAL A 51 -4.30 11.12 -10.47
N ILE A 52 -5.10 10.35 -9.72
CA ILE A 52 -6.46 10.73 -9.31
C ILE A 52 -6.52 10.71 -7.79
N ASP A 53 -6.88 11.84 -7.18
CA ASP A 53 -7.00 11.98 -5.72
C ASP A 53 -7.97 13.13 -5.39
N ASP A 54 -8.84 12.97 -4.42
CA ASP A 54 -9.76 14.03 -3.98
C ASP A 54 -9.22 14.84 -2.79
N PHE A 55 -8.00 14.55 -2.36
CA PHE A 55 -7.32 15.15 -1.21
C PHE A 55 -8.04 14.98 0.14
N ARG A 56 -9.03 14.09 0.23
CA ARG A 56 -9.73 13.81 1.50
C ARG A 56 -8.76 13.38 2.60
N SER A 57 -7.77 12.58 2.23
CA SER A 57 -6.67 12.14 3.10
C SER A 57 -5.29 12.24 2.45
N GLY A 58 -5.21 12.66 1.19
CA GLY A 58 -3.98 12.91 0.47
C GLY A 58 -3.41 14.31 0.76
N ASN A 59 -2.15 14.53 0.39
CA ASN A 59 -1.50 15.82 0.52
C ASN A 59 -0.66 16.13 -0.73
N PHE A 60 -0.90 17.28 -1.36
CA PHE A 60 -0.17 17.69 -2.57
C PHE A 60 1.35 17.76 -2.37
N LYS A 61 1.83 18.01 -1.16
CA LYS A 61 3.27 18.05 -0.83
C LYS A 61 3.95 16.69 -1.05
N ASN A 62 3.20 15.60 -0.97
CA ASN A 62 3.71 14.26 -1.22
C ASN A 62 4.06 14.05 -2.71
N LEU A 63 3.50 14.87 -3.59
CA LEU A 63 3.76 14.84 -5.04
C LEU A 63 4.80 15.87 -5.48
N ALA A 64 5.64 16.37 -4.57
CA ALA A 64 6.75 17.25 -4.94
C ALA A 64 7.66 16.53 -5.96
N GLY A 65 7.87 17.16 -7.13
CA GLY A 65 8.62 16.57 -8.23
C GLY A 65 7.82 15.70 -9.21
N TYR A 66 6.53 15.47 -9.00
CA TYR A 66 5.65 14.82 -9.96
C TYR A 66 5.47 15.66 -11.23
N ARG A 67 5.48 15.01 -12.40
CA ARG A 67 5.46 15.66 -13.73
C ARG A 67 4.33 15.16 -14.66
N GLY A 68 3.39 14.35 -14.14
CA GLY A 68 2.26 13.81 -14.92
C GLY A 68 0.98 14.63 -14.77
N ASP A 69 -0.12 14.07 -15.23
CA ASP A 69 -1.46 14.66 -15.13
C ASP A 69 -2.07 14.41 -13.75
N PHE A 70 -2.90 15.34 -13.30
CA PHE A 70 -3.63 15.23 -12.04
C PHE A 70 -5.13 15.48 -12.22
N VAL A 71 -5.96 14.60 -11.64
CA VAL A 71 -7.41 14.70 -11.61
C VAL A 71 -7.87 14.78 -10.16
N ALA A 72 -8.41 15.95 -9.77
CA ALA A 72 -8.90 16.20 -8.40
C ALA A 72 -10.38 15.81 -8.30
N GLU A 73 -10.67 14.51 -8.16
CA GLU A 73 -12.06 14.02 -8.14
C GLU A 73 -12.24 12.81 -7.22
N ASN A 74 -13.46 12.69 -6.67
CA ASN A 74 -13.87 11.53 -5.88
C ASN A 74 -14.21 10.35 -6.82
N LEU A 75 -13.49 9.24 -6.66
CA LEU A 75 -13.63 8.05 -7.50
C LEU A 75 -14.99 7.34 -7.38
N ALA A 76 -15.69 7.48 -6.25
CA ALA A 76 -17.01 6.89 -6.06
C ALA A 76 -18.08 7.59 -6.92
N THR A 77 -17.81 8.80 -7.40
CA THR A 77 -18.73 9.60 -8.24
C THR A 77 -18.16 9.94 -9.61
N LEU A 78 -16.85 9.74 -9.84
CA LEU A 78 -16.18 10.06 -11.10
C LEU A 78 -16.89 9.39 -12.30
N ASP A 79 -17.20 10.20 -13.32
CA ASP A 79 -17.55 9.67 -14.64
C ASP A 79 -16.26 9.40 -15.44
N TRP A 80 -15.84 8.14 -15.45
CA TRP A 80 -14.64 7.70 -16.14
C TRP A 80 -14.67 7.92 -17.64
N ARG A 81 -15.86 7.82 -18.26
CA ARG A 81 -16.02 8.02 -19.72
C ARG A 81 -15.96 9.48 -20.10
N GLU A 82 -16.57 10.35 -19.32
CA GLU A 82 -16.47 11.79 -19.50
C GLU A 82 -15.01 12.24 -19.38
N LYS A 83 -14.30 11.74 -18.36
CA LYS A 83 -12.91 12.15 -18.09
C LYS A 83 -11.87 11.59 -19.04
N PHE A 84 -11.97 10.33 -19.42
CA PHE A 84 -10.93 9.60 -20.17
C PHE A 84 -11.39 9.10 -21.54
N GLY A 85 -12.62 9.38 -21.92
CA GLY A 85 -13.19 8.96 -23.19
C GLY A 85 -13.61 7.48 -23.22
N ASP A 86 -13.70 6.92 -24.42
CA ASP A 86 -14.05 5.51 -24.59
C ASP A 86 -12.99 4.59 -23.97
N PRO A 87 -13.35 3.71 -23.04
CA PRO A 87 -12.43 2.77 -22.40
C PRO A 87 -11.61 1.94 -23.39
N ALA A 88 -12.20 1.54 -24.52
CA ALA A 88 -11.49 0.77 -25.53
C ALA A 88 -10.40 1.56 -26.24
N ALA A 89 -10.55 2.90 -26.34
CA ALA A 89 -9.61 3.82 -26.97
C ALA A 89 -8.63 4.49 -25.99
N ALA A 90 -8.96 4.58 -24.71
CA ALA A 90 -8.18 5.29 -23.69
C ALA A 90 -6.73 4.80 -23.56
N GLY A 91 -6.49 3.50 -23.80
CA GLY A 91 -5.15 2.94 -24.04
C GLY A 91 -4.27 2.87 -22.79
N PHE A 92 -4.85 2.78 -21.58
CA PHE A 92 -4.07 2.56 -20.36
C PHE A 92 -3.55 1.13 -20.29
N ASP A 93 -2.28 0.96 -19.92
CA ASP A 93 -1.63 -0.33 -19.75
C ASP A 93 -1.91 -0.93 -18.38
N ALA A 94 -1.95 -0.08 -17.34
CA ALA A 94 -2.32 -0.51 -15.99
C ALA A 94 -2.95 0.62 -15.17
N ILE A 95 -3.76 0.22 -14.18
CA ILE A 95 -4.31 1.11 -13.17
C ILE A 95 -3.91 0.59 -11.79
N PHE A 96 -3.21 1.43 -11.03
CA PHE A 96 -2.91 1.21 -9.62
C PHE A 96 -3.99 1.85 -8.76
N HIS A 97 -4.80 1.04 -8.11
CA HIS A 97 -5.91 1.54 -7.29
C HIS A 97 -5.55 1.50 -5.81
N LEU A 98 -5.08 2.65 -5.28
CA LEU A 98 -4.70 2.80 -3.88
C LEU A 98 -5.64 3.72 -3.10
N ALA A 99 -6.53 4.44 -3.80
CA ALA A 99 -7.54 5.28 -3.15
C ALA A 99 -8.43 4.46 -2.23
N SER A 100 -8.52 4.86 -0.97
CA SER A 100 -9.37 4.22 0.02
C SER A 100 -9.49 5.09 1.26
N ILE A 101 -10.65 5.08 1.89
CA ILE A 101 -10.83 5.60 3.24
C ILE A 101 -10.26 4.53 4.19
N THR A 102 -9.11 4.83 4.82
CA THR A 102 -8.37 3.90 5.68
C THR A 102 -8.51 4.19 7.16
N ASP A 103 -9.19 5.28 7.52
CA ASP A 103 -9.41 5.68 8.92
C ASP A 103 -10.40 4.73 9.58
N THR A 104 -9.90 3.89 10.50
CA THR A 104 -10.71 2.92 11.25
C THR A 104 -11.53 3.56 12.38
N THR A 105 -11.32 4.86 12.65
CA THR A 105 -12.06 5.63 13.66
C THR A 105 -13.25 6.39 13.06
N LEU A 106 -13.42 6.35 11.75
CA LEU A 106 -14.55 6.98 11.07
C LEU A 106 -15.86 6.31 11.49
N HIS A 107 -16.78 7.09 12.06
CA HIS A 107 -18.06 6.57 12.55
C HIS A 107 -19.08 6.28 11.43
N ASP A 108 -18.95 6.94 10.27
CA ASP A 108 -19.82 6.70 9.13
C ASP A 108 -19.39 5.45 8.35
N GLN A 109 -19.94 4.32 8.77
CA GLN A 109 -19.67 3.01 8.16
C GLN A 109 -20.16 2.94 6.72
N PHE A 110 -21.29 3.61 6.41
CA PHE A 110 -21.85 3.62 5.07
C PHE A 110 -20.88 4.29 4.08
N VAL A 111 -20.42 5.50 4.38
CA VAL A 111 -19.49 6.23 3.52
C VAL A 111 -18.21 5.44 3.30
N GLN A 112 -17.66 4.83 4.37
CA GLN A 112 -16.43 4.05 4.27
C GLN A 112 -16.57 2.82 3.35
N VAL A 113 -17.65 2.05 3.49
CA VAL A 113 -17.89 0.89 2.63
C VAL A 113 -18.26 1.33 1.23
N HIS A 114 -19.21 2.27 1.10
CA HIS A 114 -19.70 2.75 -0.18
C HIS A 114 -18.56 3.29 -1.05
N ASP A 115 -17.80 4.26 -0.52
CA ASP A 115 -16.77 4.92 -1.33
C ASP A 115 -15.63 3.96 -1.71
N ASN A 116 -15.19 3.09 -0.79
CA ASN A 116 -14.15 2.11 -1.08
C ASN A 116 -14.60 1.09 -2.14
N VAL A 117 -15.83 0.60 -2.03
CA VAL A 117 -16.35 -0.46 -2.92
C VAL A 117 -16.81 0.11 -4.26
N GLU A 118 -17.54 1.23 -4.24
CA GLU A 118 -18.09 1.82 -5.46
C GLU A 118 -16.97 2.39 -6.36
N SER A 119 -15.96 3.03 -5.78
CA SER A 119 -14.79 3.47 -6.56
C SER A 119 -14.12 2.30 -7.28
N PHE A 120 -13.99 1.14 -6.63
CA PHE A 120 -13.41 -0.04 -7.24
C PHE A 120 -14.31 -0.65 -8.33
N ARG A 121 -15.64 -0.71 -8.12
CA ARG A 121 -16.58 -1.19 -9.13
C ARG A 121 -16.58 -0.33 -10.39
N ARG A 122 -16.61 1.00 -10.24
CA ARG A 122 -16.56 1.95 -11.36
C ARG A 122 -15.26 1.83 -12.14
N LEU A 123 -14.14 1.70 -11.45
CA LEU A 123 -12.84 1.47 -12.06
C LEU A 123 -12.82 0.16 -12.87
N LEU A 124 -13.29 -0.95 -12.30
CA LEU A 124 -13.38 -2.22 -13.02
C LEU A 124 -14.28 -2.14 -14.25
N ASN A 125 -15.44 -1.47 -14.14
CA ASN A 125 -16.33 -1.27 -15.27
C ASN A 125 -15.67 -0.46 -16.41
N PHE A 126 -14.87 0.54 -16.07
CA PHE A 126 -14.09 1.30 -17.05
C PHE A 126 -12.96 0.45 -17.67
N ALA A 127 -12.26 -0.35 -16.89
CA ALA A 127 -11.12 -1.15 -17.34
C ALA A 127 -11.52 -2.39 -18.15
N ARG A 128 -12.72 -2.95 -17.92
CA ARG A 128 -13.22 -4.22 -18.48
C ARG A 128 -13.15 -4.32 -20.00
N PRO A 129 -13.60 -3.32 -20.81
CA PRO A 129 -13.64 -3.47 -22.28
C PRO A 129 -12.27 -3.74 -22.91
N ARG A 130 -11.20 -3.19 -22.33
CA ARG A 130 -9.79 -3.37 -22.77
C ARG A 130 -9.05 -4.41 -21.95
N LYS A 131 -9.65 -4.88 -20.85
CA LYS A 131 -8.99 -5.74 -19.85
C LYS A 131 -7.70 -5.09 -19.33
N THR A 132 -7.76 -3.75 -19.15
CA THR A 132 -6.63 -2.98 -18.59
C THR A 132 -6.21 -3.62 -17.27
N ARG A 133 -4.92 -3.90 -17.10
CA ARG A 133 -4.37 -4.52 -15.89
C ARG A 133 -4.71 -3.71 -14.65
N ILE A 134 -5.18 -4.36 -13.61
CA ILE A 134 -5.52 -3.74 -12.33
C ILE A 134 -4.58 -4.27 -11.25
N ILE A 135 -3.94 -3.35 -10.53
CA ILE A 135 -3.23 -3.63 -9.29
C ILE A 135 -3.91 -2.82 -8.19
N TYR A 136 -4.46 -3.47 -7.16
CA TYR A 136 -5.20 -2.74 -6.14
C TYR A 136 -4.70 -3.03 -4.73
N ALA A 137 -4.79 -2.01 -3.87
CA ALA A 137 -4.47 -2.10 -2.45
C ALA A 137 -5.57 -2.85 -1.71
N SER A 138 -5.31 -4.09 -1.33
CA SER A 138 -6.01 -4.82 -0.28
C SER A 138 -5.28 -4.59 1.06
N SER A 139 -5.56 -5.39 2.08
CA SER A 139 -5.01 -5.18 3.42
C SER A 139 -4.90 -6.49 4.20
N ALA A 140 -3.86 -6.65 5.00
CA ALA A 140 -3.76 -7.71 6.01
C ALA A 140 -4.88 -7.64 7.07
N ALA A 141 -5.54 -6.50 7.23
CA ALA A 141 -6.70 -6.36 8.11
C ALA A 141 -7.86 -7.30 7.74
N THR A 142 -7.91 -7.79 6.49
CA THR A 142 -8.90 -8.78 6.04
C THR A 142 -8.84 -10.10 6.79
N TYR A 143 -7.67 -10.48 7.30
CA TYR A 143 -7.50 -11.71 8.09
C TYR A 143 -8.13 -11.64 9.47
N GLY A 144 -8.22 -10.43 10.06
CA GLY A 144 -8.65 -10.26 11.45
C GLY A 144 -7.57 -10.72 12.44
N PRO A 145 -7.97 -11.11 13.69
CA PRO A 145 -7.04 -11.64 14.67
C PRO A 145 -6.39 -12.94 14.20
N ALA A 146 -5.07 -13.01 14.25
CA ALA A 146 -4.28 -14.18 13.85
C ALA A 146 -3.30 -14.55 14.97
N ALA A 147 -2.96 -15.84 15.09
CA ALA A 147 -1.93 -16.35 16.00
C ALA A 147 -0.66 -16.81 15.27
N GLU A 148 -0.78 -17.04 13.97
CA GLU A 148 0.28 -17.52 13.09
C GLU A 148 0.40 -16.63 11.84
N ALA A 149 1.39 -16.91 10.98
CA ALA A 149 1.55 -16.21 9.72
C ALA A 149 0.31 -16.41 8.84
N SER A 150 -0.23 -15.31 8.30
CA SER A 150 -1.43 -15.33 7.47
C SER A 150 -1.10 -15.71 6.04
N VAL A 151 -1.85 -16.66 5.50
CA VAL A 151 -1.78 -17.16 4.12
C VAL A 151 -3.00 -16.61 3.34
N GLU A 152 -2.84 -16.36 2.03
CA GLU A 152 -3.91 -15.77 1.22
C GLU A 152 -5.17 -16.65 1.10
N SER A 153 -5.04 -17.95 1.34
CA SER A 153 -6.15 -18.91 1.41
C SER A 153 -6.92 -18.87 2.73
N ASP A 154 -6.40 -18.20 3.76
CA ASP A 154 -7.08 -18.10 5.05
C ASP A 154 -8.41 -17.37 4.90
N GLY A 155 -9.38 -17.80 5.68
CA GLY A 155 -10.70 -17.19 5.73
C GLY A 155 -10.63 -15.72 6.16
N ALA A 156 -11.49 -14.89 5.59
CA ALA A 156 -11.59 -13.49 5.99
C ALA A 156 -12.38 -13.36 7.30
N ALA A 157 -11.81 -12.66 8.29
CA ALA A 157 -12.43 -12.37 9.58
C ALA A 157 -12.28 -10.88 9.96
N PRO A 158 -12.79 -9.93 9.12
CA PRO A 158 -12.55 -8.51 9.30
C PRO A 158 -13.10 -8.01 10.64
N ALA A 159 -12.25 -7.33 11.43
CA ALA A 159 -12.61 -6.83 12.75
C ALA A 159 -13.15 -5.38 12.72
N ASN A 160 -13.14 -4.71 11.57
CA ASN A 160 -13.64 -3.35 11.39
C ASN A 160 -14.17 -3.11 9.97
N VAL A 161 -14.84 -1.97 9.79
CA VAL A 161 -15.52 -1.61 8.53
C VAL A 161 -14.54 -1.44 7.36
N TYR A 162 -13.36 -0.88 7.62
CA TYR A 162 -12.30 -0.78 6.61
C TYR A 162 -11.88 -2.16 6.11
N ALA A 163 -11.56 -3.08 7.03
CA ALA A 163 -11.19 -4.44 6.67
C ALA A 163 -12.31 -5.16 5.89
N PHE A 164 -13.56 -4.95 6.32
CA PHE A 164 -14.74 -5.48 5.61
C PHE A 164 -14.84 -4.94 4.18
N SER A 165 -14.63 -3.63 3.96
CA SER A 165 -14.62 -3.07 2.60
C SER A 165 -13.55 -3.70 1.71
N LYS A 166 -12.37 -4.03 2.24
CA LYS A 166 -11.31 -4.72 1.51
C LYS A 166 -11.65 -6.18 1.18
N VAL A 167 -12.34 -6.88 2.08
CA VAL A 167 -12.88 -8.23 1.78
C VAL A 167 -13.87 -8.18 0.62
N ILE A 168 -14.76 -7.18 0.58
CA ILE A 168 -15.70 -7.00 -0.54
C ILE A 168 -14.94 -6.74 -1.84
N MET A 169 -13.91 -5.88 -1.83
CA MET A 169 -13.08 -5.62 -3.01
C MET A 169 -12.37 -6.89 -3.48
N ASP A 170 -11.79 -7.69 -2.57
CA ASP A 170 -11.16 -8.98 -2.89
C ASP A 170 -12.16 -9.94 -3.56
N ASN A 171 -13.40 -10.01 -3.07
CA ASN A 171 -14.45 -10.86 -3.66
C ASN A 171 -14.88 -10.38 -5.05
N ILE A 172 -15.03 -9.07 -5.25
CA ILE A 172 -15.32 -8.46 -6.56
C ILE A 172 -14.19 -8.77 -7.55
N ALA A 173 -12.94 -8.63 -7.14
CA ALA A 173 -11.78 -8.94 -7.98
C ALA A 173 -11.75 -10.42 -8.39
N ARG A 174 -11.99 -11.35 -7.45
CA ARG A 174 -12.09 -12.79 -7.74
C ARG A 174 -13.21 -13.10 -8.74
N GLY A 175 -14.39 -12.49 -8.55
CA GLY A 175 -15.52 -12.64 -9.47
C GLY A 175 -15.17 -12.15 -10.87
N ALA A 176 -14.62 -10.95 -11.01
CA ALA A 176 -14.23 -10.37 -12.29
C ALA A 176 -13.15 -11.20 -13.02
N ALA A 177 -12.16 -11.72 -12.28
CA ALA A 177 -11.13 -12.59 -12.82
C ALA A 177 -11.68 -13.97 -13.26
N ALA A 178 -12.63 -14.53 -12.53
CA ALA A 178 -13.31 -15.78 -12.90
C ALA A 178 -14.16 -15.63 -14.17
N GLU A 179 -14.86 -14.50 -14.32
CA GLU A 179 -15.63 -14.18 -15.52
C GLU A 179 -14.75 -13.91 -16.76
N SER A 180 -13.53 -13.45 -16.55
CA SER A 180 -12.58 -13.07 -17.61
C SER A 180 -11.16 -13.51 -17.25
N PRO A 181 -10.81 -14.79 -17.44
CA PRO A 181 -9.52 -15.35 -16.99
C PRO A 181 -8.27 -14.72 -17.62
N ASP A 182 -8.43 -14.08 -18.77
CA ASP A 182 -7.37 -13.33 -19.47
C ASP A 182 -7.25 -11.87 -19.03
N TRP A 183 -8.12 -11.41 -18.11
CA TRP A 183 -8.01 -10.10 -17.49
C TRP A 183 -7.20 -10.20 -16.19
N ILE A 184 -6.04 -9.56 -16.15
CA ILE A 184 -5.14 -9.62 -14.99
C ILE A 184 -5.56 -8.59 -13.94
N ILE A 185 -6.01 -9.09 -12.80
CA ILE A 185 -6.40 -8.30 -11.62
C ILE A 185 -5.61 -8.81 -10.41
N VAL A 186 -4.75 -7.98 -9.86
CA VAL A 186 -3.84 -8.33 -8.76
C VAL A 186 -4.20 -7.52 -7.52
N GLY A 187 -4.56 -8.20 -6.45
CA GLY A 187 -4.77 -7.62 -5.12
C GLY A 187 -3.51 -7.77 -4.27
N LEU A 188 -3.15 -6.73 -3.55
CA LEU A 188 -1.97 -6.69 -2.69
C LEU A 188 -2.41 -6.42 -1.25
N ARG A 189 -2.33 -7.42 -0.39
CA ARG A 189 -2.61 -7.30 1.05
C ARG A 189 -1.40 -6.70 1.74
N TYR A 190 -1.41 -5.39 1.90
CA TYR A 190 -0.35 -4.67 2.61
C TYR A 190 -0.42 -4.96 4.10
N PHE A 191 0.74 -5.29 4.70
CA PHE A 191 0.90 -5.43 6.14
C PHE A 191 1.14 -4.06 6.79
N ASN A 192 1.89 -3.96 7.86
CA ASN A 192 2.04 -2.70 8.60
C ASN A 192 3.06 -1.78 7.93
N VAL A 193 2.61 -1.06 6.89
CA VAL A 193 3.46 -0.19 6.08
C VAL A 193 3.85 1.07 6.86
N TYR A 194 5.11 1.47 6.76
CA TYR A 194 5.65 2.71 7.31
C TYR A 194 6.65 3.37 6.36
N GLY A 195 6.89 4.68 6.51
CA GLY A 195 7.92 5.37 5.74
C GLY A 195 7.58 6.81 5.33
N PRO A 196 8.37 7.39 4.42
CA PRO A 196 8.18 8.73 3.89
C PRO A 196 6.75 9.03 3.43
N CYS A 197 6.35 10.30 3.58
CA CYS A 197 5.03 10.79 3.15
C CYS A 197 3.83 10.30 3.97
N GLU A 198 3.99 9.71 5.16
CA GLU A 198 2.85 9.31 5.99
C GLU A 198 2.40 10.36 7.03
N ALA A 199 3.22 11.37 7.31
CA ALA A 199 2.98 12.35 8.38
C ALA A 199 1.63 13.09 8.28
N HIS A 200 1.14 13.32 7.05
CA HIS A 200 -0.14 13.99 6.81
C HIS A 200 -1.36 13.19 7.27
N LYS A 201 -1.22 11.87 7.48
CA LYS A 201 -2.32 11.01 7.93
C LYS A 201 -2.79 11.33 9.36
N GLY A 202 -1.94 11.97 10.17
CA GLY A 202 -2.27 12.21 11.58
C GLY A 202 -2.43 10.90 12.35
N VAL A 203 -3.55 10.68 13.03
CA VAL A 203 -3.82 9.50 13.87
C VAL A 203 -3.61 8.16 13.12
N PRO A 204 -4.06 7.97 11.87
CA PRO A 204 -3.81 6.75 11.11
C PRO A 204 -2.38 6.54 10.60
N ALA A 205 -1.40 7.39 10.92
CA ALA A 205 0.00 7.15 10.61
C ALA A 205 0.55 5.94 11.38
N SER A 206 1.68 5.38 10.93
CA SER A 206 2.26 4.20 11.56
C SER A 206 2.70 4.45 13.00
N MET A 207 2.72 3.41 13.81
CA MET A 207 3.27 3.49 15.18
C MET A 207 4.77 3.86 15.17
N ILE A 208 5.50 3.53 14.11
CA ILE A 208 6.90 3.94 13.94
C ILE A 208 6.99 5.46 13.90
N TYR A 209 6.12 6.11 13.11
CA TYR A 209 6.04 7.57 13.06
C TYR A 209 5.70 8.17 14.42
N HIS A 210 4.63 7.70 15.08
CA HIS A 210 4.18 8.24 16.36
C HIS A 210 5.22 8.09 17.47
N LEU A 211 5.84 6.91 17.58
CA LEU A 211 6.88 6.66 18.58
C LEU A 211 8.12 7.50 18.30
N ALA A 212 8.54 7.62 17.03
CA ALA A 212 9.66 8.47 16.65
C ALA A 212 9.43 9.95 17.04
N GLN A 213 8.21 10.48 16.82
CA GLN A 213 7.86 11.85 17.22
C GLN A 213 7.93 12.04 18.74
N GLN A 214 7.40 11.10 19.54
CA GLN A 214 7.48 11.14 21.00
C GLN A 214 8.92 11.15 21.47
N MET A 215 9.74 10.21 20.96
CA MET A 215 11.14 10.04 21.35
C MET A 215 12.02 11.24 20.93
N LYS A 216 11.76 11.79 19.73
CA LYS A 216 12.46 13.01 19.27
C LYS A 216 12.15 14.23 20.11
N ALA A 217 10.94 14.32 20.69
CA ALA A 217 10.55 15.34 21.63
C ALA A 217 11.08 15.11 23.07
N GLY A 218 11.86 14.03 23.30
CA GLY A 218 12.39 13.66 24.62
C GLY A 218 11.38 12.93 25.51
N ASN A 219 10.22 12.58 24.99
CA ASN A 219 9.18 11.88 25.76
C ASN A 219 9.41 10.36 25.69
N ARG A 220 9.03 9.66 26.77
CA ARG A 220 9.02 8.19 26.78
C ARG A 220 7.98 7.68 25.75
N PRO A 221 8.36 6.69 24.92
CA PRO A 221 7.43 6.12 23.95
C PRO A 221 6.32 5.34 24.67
N ARG A 222 5.06 5.67 24.36
CA ARG A 222 3.87 5.07 24.99
C ARG A 222 3.36 3.90 24.18
N ILE A 223 3.34 2.71 24.77
CA ILE A 223 2.87 1.47 24.15
C ILE A 223 1.97 0.68 25.11
N PHE A 224 1.15 -0.22 24.53
CA PHE A 224 0.33 -1.13 25.35
C PHE A 224 1.20 -2.11 26.14
N LYS A 225 0.75 -2.49 27.35
CA LYS A 225 1.39 -3.52 28.19
C LYS A 225 1.47 -4.85 27.42
N HIS A 226 2.54 -5.55 27.41
CA HIS A 226 3.89 -5.20 27.90
C HIS A 226 4.84 -5.02 26.71
N GLY A 227 4.35 -4.49 25.57
CA GLY A 227 5.14 -4.28 24.37
C GLY A 227 5.40 -5.55 23.54
N GLU A 228 4.80 -6.68 23.94
CA GLU A 228 5.00 -8.01 23.34
C GLU A 228 4.16 -8.22 22.05
N GLN A 229 3.20 -7.34 21.77
CA GLN A 229 2.43 -7.41 20.53
C GLN A 229 3.38 -7.33 19.33
N LYS A 230 3.14 -8.16 18.32
CA LYS A 230 4.03 -8.25 17.15
C LYS A 230 3.35 -7.79 15.89
N ARG A 231 4.11 -7.12 15.04
CA ARG A 231 3.67 -6.68 13.71
C ARG A 231 4.71 -7.04 12.67
N ASP A 232 4.23 -7.41 11.50
CA ASP A 232 5.04 -7.42 10.29
C ASP A 232 5.12 -5.97 9.77
N PHE A 233 6.19 -5.28 10.18
CA PHE A 233 6.47 -3.91 9.76
C PHE A 233 7.19 -3.94 8.41
N VAL A 234 6.53 -3.46 7.37
CA VAL A 234 7.08 -3.42 6.02
C VAL A 234 7.40 -1.99 5.58
N TYR A 235 8.62 -1.79 5.08
CA TYR A 235 9.02 -0.46 4.62
C TYR A 235 8.34 -0.12 3.28
N VAL A 236 7.91 1.14 3.12
CA VAL A 236 7.14 1.57 1.95
C VAL A 236 7.86 1.32 0.63
N LYS A 237 9.20 1.36 0.59
CA LYS A 237 9.97 1.06 -0.63
C LYS A 237 9.80 -0.40 -1.08
N ASP A 238 9.69 -1.35 -0.16
CA ASP A 238 9.40 -2.76 -0.51
C ASP A 238 7.97 -2.94 -1.02
N VAL A 239 7.01 -2.24 -0.41
CA VAL A 239 5.60 -2.24 -0.87
C VAL A 239 5.48 -1.65 -2.28
N VAL A 240 6.20 -0.57 -2.55
CA VAL A 240 6.27 0.06 -3.89
C VAL A 240 6.87 -0.89 -4.90
N GLU A 241 8.00 -1.53 -4.59
CA GLU A 241 8.62 -2.50 -5.49
C GLU A 241 7.69 -3.70 -5.76
N GLY A 242 7.05 -4.26 -4.71
CA GLY A 242 6.06 -5.33 -4.86
C GLY A 242 4.86 -4.92 -5.74
N SER A 243 4.40 -3.66 -5.61
CA SER A 243 3.33 -3.11 -6.43
C SER A 243 3.76 -2.97 -7.91
N ILE A 244 5.00 -2.60 -8.16
CA ILE A 244 5.56 -2.51 -9.52
C ILE A 244 5.78 -3.91 -10.11
N LEU A 245 6.26 -4.88 -9.32
CA LEU A 245 6.41 -6.27 -9.76
C LEU A 245 5.08 -6.90 -10.19
N ALA A 246 3.96 -6.46 -9.64
CA ALA A 246 2.62 -6.90 -10.06
C ALA A 246 2.27 -6.54 -11.51
N LEU A 247 3.00 -5.60 -12.15
CA LEU A 247 2.88 -5.34 -13.59
C LEU A 247 3.28 -6.56 -14.44
N ASP A 248 4.13 -7.43 -13.93
CA ASP A 248 4.62 -8.61 -14.65
C ASP A 248 3.84 -9.90 -14.29
N ALA A 249 2.82 -9.79 -13.45
CA ALA A 249 1.98 -10.94 -13.09
C ALA A 249 1.31 -11.55 -14.34
N ASN A 250 1.38 -12.87 -14.48
CA ASN A 250 0.77 -13.59 -15.60
C ASN A 250 -0.63 -14.13 -15.30
N THR A 251 -1.03 -14.10 -14.04
CA THR A 251 -2.33 -14.57 -13.56
C THR A 251 -2.91 -13.59 -12.53
N SER A 252 -4.22 -13.51 -12.49
CA SER A 252 -4.92 -12.82 -11.40
C SER A 252 -4.70 -13.53 -10.08
N GLY A 253 -4.62 -12.75 -8.99
CA GLY A 253 -4.46 -13.30 -7.66
C GLY A 253 -4.46 -12.23 -6.59
N ILE A 254 -4.45 -12.67 -5.33
CA ILE A 254 -4.28 -11.80 -4.17
C ILE A 254 -3.03 -12.27 -3.46
N TYR A 255 -2.14 -11.34 -3.10
CA TYR A 255 -0.81 -11.64 -2.58
C TYR A 255 -0.48 -10.77 -1.37
N ASN A 256 0.21 -11.35 -0.39
CA ASN A 256 0.70 -10.63 0.78
C ASN A 256 1.93 -9.79 0.44
N LEU A 257 1.95 -8.54 0.88
CA LEU A 257 3.15 -7.69 0.89
C LEU A 257 3.49 -7.29 2.33
N GLY A 258 4.40 -8.04 2.91
CA GLY A 258 5.01 -7.86 4.22
C GLY A 258 6.49 -8.19 4.16
N THR A 259 7.12 -8.39 5.31
CA THR A 259 8.51 -8.87 5.41
C THR A 259 8.59 -10.36 5.72
N GLY A 260 7.50 -10.98 6.17
CA GLY A 260 7.49 -12.33 6.72
C GLY A 260 8.12 -12.43 8.12
N GLN A 261 8.35 -11.29 8.77
CA GLN A 261 8.96 -11.22 10.11
C GLN A 261 8.11 -10.37 11.06
N ALA A 262 7.56 -11.02 12.07
CA ALA A 262 6.81 -10.34 13.12
C ALA A 262 7.76 -9.80 14.19
N ARG A 263 7.75 -8.49 14.45
CA ARG A 263 8.62 -7.80 15.43
C ARG A 263 7.75 -7.15 16.51
N SER A 264 8.22 -7.23 17.76
CA SER A 264 7.52 -6.65 18.90
C SER A 264 7.68 -5.12 18.96
N PHE A 265 6.80 -4.46 19.74
CA PHE A 265 6.95 -3.02 19.97
C PHE A 265 8.16 -2.69 20.85
N ASN A 266 8.57 -3.62 21.73
CA ASN A 266 9.82 -3.46 22.50
C ASN A 266 11.03 -3.44 21.56
N GLU A 267 11.14 -4.40 20.63
CA GLU A 267 12.19 -4.42 19.62
C GLU A 267 12.17 -3.15 18.74
N LEU A 268 10.96 -2.66 18.38
CA LEU A 268 10.84 -1.41 17.62
C LEU A 268 11.40 -0.21 18.40
N ILE A 269 11.14 -0.11 19.72
CA ILE A 269 11.68 0.96 20.55
C ILE A 269 13.21 0.88 20.62
N ASP A 270 13.78 -0.32 20.73
CA ASP A 270 15.23 -0.51 20.71
C ASP A 270 15.86 -0.03 19.38
N VAL A 271 15.20 -0.33 18.25
CA VAL A 271 15.63 0.15 16.94
C VAL A 271 15.53 1.68 16.84
N LEU A 272 14.43 2.27 17.31
CA LEU A 272 14.26 3.73 17.32
C LEU A 272 15.28 4.42 18.23
N ASN A 273 15.56 3.87 19.42
CA ASN A 273 16.60 4.39 20.32
C ASN A 273 17.96 4.45 19.61
N LYS A 274 18.35 3.37 18.92
CA LYS A 274 19.61 3.33 18.15
C LYS A 274 19.65 4.36 17.03
N CYS A 275 18.54 4.51 16.28
CA CYS A 275 18.49 5.44 15.15
C CYS A 275 18.45 6.92 15.59
N LEU A 276 17.81 7.22 16.73
CA LEU A 276 17.65 8.59 17.25
C LEU A 276 18.76 9.00 18.22
N GLY A 277 19.66 8.07 18.61
CA GLY A 277 20.72 8.31 19.59
C GLY A 277 20.16 8.55 21.00
N THR A 278 19.05 7.88 21.35
CA THR A 278 18.37 7.98 22.65
C THR A 278 18.45 6.65 23.42
N ASN A 279 18.04 6.67 24.70
CA ASN A 279 17.91 5.47 25.54
C ASN A 279 16.65 5.58 26.40
N LEU A 280 15.51 5.88 25.74
CA LEU A 280 14.24 6.10 26.41
C LEU A 280 13.55 4.76 26.66
N GLN A 281 13.12 4.56 27.91
CA GLN A 281 12.35 3.38 28.29
C GLN A 281 10.87 3.58 27.96
N PRO A 282 10.13 2.54 27.53
CA PRO A 282 8.70 2.65 27.25
C PRO A 282 7.88 3.02 28.50
N GLU A 283 6.81 3.76 28.25
CA GLU A 283 5.72 3.94 29.20
C GLU A 283 4.58 2.98 28.81
N TYR A 284 4.33 2.00 29.66
CA TYR A 284 3.28 1.00 29.42
C TYR A 284 1.93 1.46 29.95
N PHE A 285 0.88 1.27 29.15
CA PHE A 285 -0.50 1.52 29.57
C PHE A 285 -1.45 0.40 29.13
N ASP A 286 -2.64 0.33 29.72
CA ASP A 286 -3.62 -0.70 29.39
C ASP A 286 -4.21 -0.49 28.00
N ASN A 287 -4.37 -1.58 27.25
CA ASN A 287 -5.01 -1.54 25.95
C ASN A 287 -6.53 -1.29 26.11
N PRO A 288 -7.07 -0.17 25.61
CA PRO A 288 -8.51 0.11 25.71
C PRO A 288 -9.36 -0.63 24.66
N HIS A 289 -8.73 -1.36 23.72
CA HIS A 289 -9.42 -1.96 22.59
C HIS A 289 -9.67 -3.46 22.83
N ALA A 290 -10.94 -3.87 22.95
CA ALA A 290 -11.34 -5.25 23.18
C ALA A 290 -10.95 -6.22 22.04
N HIS A 291 -10.87 -5.73 20.79
CA HIS A 291 -10.57 -6.51 19.59
C HIS A 291 -9.24 -6.08 18.96
N TYR A 292 -8.20 -5.96 19.79
CA TYR A 292 -6.88 -5.58 19.32
C TYR A 292 -6.14 -6.78 18.70
N GLN A 293 -5.57 -6.59 17.55
CA GLN A 293 -4.76 -7.58 16.84
C GLN A 293 -3.39 -7.69 17.55
N ASN A 294 -3.10 -8.80 18.24
CA ASN A 294 -1.84 -8.98 18.97
C ASN A 294 -0.69 -9.43 18.08
N PHE A 295 -0.99 -10.00 16.93
CA PHE A 295 0.00 -10.58 16.01
C PHE A 295 -0.38 -10.35 14.56
N THR A 296 0.59 -9.97 13.73
CA THR A 296 0.51 -10.01 12.27
C THR A 296 1.85 -10.46 11.69
N GLN A 297 1.80 -11.39 10.74
CA GLN A 297 2.94 -11.84 9.95
C GLN A 297 2.46 -12.31 8.60
N ALA A 298 3.14 -11.94 7.53
CA ALA A 298 2.85 -12.42 6.18
C ALA A 298 3.49 -13.78 5.93
N ASP A 299 2.76 -14.74 5.37
CA ASP A 299 3.38 -15.74 4.53
C ASP A 299 3.63 -15.13 3.15
N LEU A 300 4.85 -15.25 2.64
CA LEU A 300 5.26 -14.65 1.37
C LEU A 300 5.37 -15.67 0.24
N THR A 301 5.02 -16.92 0.47
CA THR A 301 5.21 -18.01 -0.50
C THR A 301 4.52 -17.71 -1.84
N SER A 302 3.26 -17.28 -1.80
CA SER A 302 2.50 -16.92 -2.99
C SER A 302 3.07 -15.70 -3.72
N ALA A 303 3.44 -14.64 -2.98
CA ALA A 303 4.01 -13.42 -3.55
C ALA A 303 5.40 -13.67 -4.18
N ARG A 304 6.24 -14.51 -3.55
CA ARG A 304 7.54 -14.93 -4.12
C ARG A 304 7.36 -15.68 -5.43
N ASN A 305 6.46 -16.65 -5.45
CA ASN A 305 6.23 -17.50 -6.62
C ASN A 305 5.61 -16.73 -7.80
N ALA A 306 4.60 -15.91 -7.54
CA ALA A 306 3.83 -15.26 -8.59
C ALA A 306 4.42 -13.91 -9.03
N LEU A 307 4.96 -13.13 -8.09
CA LEU A 307 5.43 -11.77 -8.32
C LEU A 307 6.96 -11.65 -8.23
N ARG A 308 7.68 -12.67 -7.77
CA ARG A 308 9.11 -12.61 -7.43
C ARG A 308 9.39 -11.55 -6.36
N TYR A 309 8.42 -11.31 -5.49
CA TYR A 309 8.55 -10.33 -4.43
C TYR A 309 9.48 -10.83 -3.34
N GLU A 310 10.49 -10.03 -3.01
CA GLU A 310 11.41 -10.27 -1.91
C GLU A 310 11.68 -8.95 -1.21
N PRO A 311 11.24 -8.79 0.06
CA PRO A 311 11.49 -7.57 0.81
C PRO A 311 13.00 -7.41 1.06
N ARG A 312 13.52 -6.19 0.88
CA ARG A 312 14.94 -5.89 0.96
C ARG A 312 15.34 -5.19 2.24
N PHE A 313 14.38 -4.55 2.91
CA PHE A 313 14.65 -3.78 4.11
C PHE A 313 14.34 -4.59 5.37
N SER A 314 15.36 -4.75 6.24
CA SER A 314 15.12 -5.13 7.62
C SER A 314 14.38 -3.99 8.35
N LEU A 315 13.79 -4.26 9.53
CA LEU A 315 13.20 -3.20 10.36
C LEU A 315 14.25 -2.13 10.67
N GLU A 316 15.46 -2.54 10.98
CA GLU A 316 16.60 -1.68 11.33
C GLU A 316 16.99 -0.75 10.17
N ASP A 317 17.07 -1.29 8.94
CA ASP A 317 17.47 -0.51 7.76
C ASP A 317 16.36 0.43 7.31
N GLY A 318 15.11 -0.05 7.28
CA GLY A 318 13.95 0.77 6.91
C GLY A 318 13.72 1.92 7.91
N VAL A 319 13.81 1.65 9.22
CA VAL A 319 13.69 2.69 10.25
C VAL A 319 14.83 3.69 10.15
N ARG A 320 16.06 3.25 9.90
CA ARG A 320 17.20 4.14 9.73
C ARG A 320 17.00 5.08 8.54
N ASP A 321 16.64 4.57 7.39
CA ASP A 321 16.37 5.36 6.18
C ASP A 321 15.21 6.34 6.42
N TYR A 322 14.15 5.88 7.10
CA TYR A 322 13.01 6.74 7.43
C TYR A 322 13.37 7.86 8.43
N MET A 323 14.16 7.57 9.47
CA MET A 323 14.60 8.59 10.42
C MET A 323 15.52 9.64 9.77
N GLN A 324 16.38 9.25 8.82
CA GLN A 324 17.18 10.18 8.02
C GLN A 324 16.28 11.09 7.15
N TRP A 325 15.20 10.57 6.60
CA TRP A 325 14.22 11.36 5.84
C TRP A 325 13.43 12.33 6.73
N LEU A 326 12.95 11.87 7.90
CA LEU A 326 12.19 12.69 8.84
C LEU A 326 13.05 13.78 9.52
N TYR A 327 14.28 13.49 9.77
CA TYR A 327 15.21 14.34 10.54
C TYR A 327 16.55 14.45 9.82
N PRO A 328 16.59 15.09 8.62
CA PRO A 328 17.82 15.23 7.86
C PRO A 328 18.88 15.96 8.70
N ALA A 329 20.14 15.50 8.57
CA ALA A 329 21.25 16.22 9.13
C ALA A 329 21.29 17.64 8.55
N LYS A 330 21.48 18.64 9.43
CA LYS A 330 21.56 20.04 9.01
C LYS A 330 22.90 20.32 8.33
#